data_ab2932a047be69cce0e8a81d676fb83b
#
_entry.id   ab2932a047be69cce0e8a81d676fb83b
#
_cell.length_a   1.000
_cell.length_b   1.000
_cell.length_c   1.000
_cell.angle_alpha   90.00
_cell.angle_beta   90.00
_cell.angle_gamma   90.00
#
_symmetry.space_group_name_H-M   'P 1'
#
loop_
_entity.id
_entity.type
_entity.pdbx_description
1 polymer ?
#
loop_
_entity_poly.entity_id
_entity_poly.type
_entity_poly.pdbx_seq_one_letter_code
_entity_poly.pdbx_strand_id
1 'polypeptide(L)'
;MKKLLINTFLFSFLSLNIEANEALFIKYADKSINSSSLVERQGLKYQVNTNSPFSGRFITYEDEFGFCAKEAGSYRRGLLHGPYEEYAGCGILYSIKSSYKNGLEHGTYSEFDEGFLIMEGNMFNGMAEGEWVGYEYGRISWTEDVKNDETISFTNYSYYDNGQISTKDVYNNNEELHGISEAYHQNGQLKSKTEYQNGTLVRLIEEYDFNGNRLN
;
A
#
# COMPACT_ATOMS: atom_id res chain seq x y z
N MET A 1 17.45 31.33 8.41
CA MET A 1 16.00 31.29 8.67
C MET A 1 15.20 30.27 7.86
N LYS A 2 15.82 29.39 7.05
CA LYS A 2 15.11 28.33 6.28
C LYS A 2 15.09 26.93 6.93
N LYS A 3 15.84 26.72 8.02
CA LYS A 3 15.88 25.40 8.72
C LYS A 3 14.77 25.21 9.77
N LEU A 4 14.08 26.29 10.18
CA LEU A 4 13.05 26.19 11.23
C LEU A 4 11.65 25.80 10.70
N LEU A 5 11.40 26.00 9.39
CA LEU A 5 10.10 25.70 8.78
C LEU A 5 9.94 24.21 8.39
N ILE A 6 11.04 23.49 8.17
CA ILE A 6 11.00 22.07 7.78
C ILE A 6 10.69 21.19 9.00
N ASN A 7 11.21 21.54 10.20
CA ASN A 7 10.94 20.76 11.41
C ASN A 7 9.51 20.92 11.95
N THR A 8 8.86 22.07 11.72
CA THR A 8 7.48 22.28 12.18
C THR A 8 6.48 21.53 11.29
N PHE A 9 6.79 21.34 10.00
CA PHE A 9 5.90 20.60 9.10
C PHE A 9 5.98 19.07 9.30
N LEU A 10 7.19 18.53 9.60
CA LEU A 10 7.35 17.10 9.92
C LEU A 10 6.65 16.75 11.24
N PHE A 11 6.74 17.62 12.26
CA PHE A 11 6.09 17.38 13.56
C PHE A 11 4.56 17.44 13.47
N SER A 12 3.99 18.28 12.60
CA SER A 12 2.53 18.34 12.42
C SER A 12 1.97 17.13 11.65
N PHE A 13 2.72 16.54 10.72
CA PHE A 13 2.31 15.32 10.03
C PHE A 13 2.43 14.07 10.92
N LEU A 14 3.49 13.99 11.74
CA LEU A 14 3.64 12.89 12.68
C LEU A 14 2.54 12.91 13.76
N SER A 15 2.21 14.12 14.29
CA SER A 15 1.15 14.25 15.29
C SER A 15 -0.25 13.94 14.74
N LEU A 16 -0.54 14.32 13.49
CA LEU A 16 -1.82 14.01 12.85
C LEU A 16 -2.00 12.51 12.58
N ASN A 17 -0.93 11.80 12.21
CA ASN A 17 -0.98 10.35 12.01
C ASN A 17 -1.08 9.58 13.34
N ILE A 18 -0.38 10.02 14.38
CA ILE A 18 -0.45 9.43 15.73
C ILE A 18 -1.86 9.60 16.31
N GLU A 19 -2.45 10.79 16.24
CA GLU A 19 -3.81 11.02 16.72
C GLU A 19 -4.87 10.22 15.95
N ALA A 20 -4.72 10.06 14.62
CA ALA A 20 -5.62 9.25 13.82
C ALA A 20 -5.50 7.75 14.14
N ASN A 21 -4.30 7.26 14.43
CA ASN A 21 -4.03 5.87 14.78
C ASN A 21 -4.51 5.54 16.19
N GLU A 22 -4.23 6.40 17.18
CA GLU A 22 -4.76 6.25 18.54
C GLU A 22 -6.30 6.27 18.55
N ALA A 23 -6.94 7.14 17.78
CA ALA A 23 -8.39 7.22 17.72
C ALA A 23 -9.05 5.95 17.15
N LEU A 24 -8.44 5.30 16.16
CA LEU A 24 -8.94 4.03 15.60
C LEU A 24 -8.74 2.87 16.58
N PHE A 25 -7.57 2.77 17.19
CA PHE A 25 -7.26 1.78 18.20
C PHE A 25 -8.24 1.87 19.40
N ILE A 26 -8.42 3.06 19.98
CA ILE A 26 -9.37 3.32 21.08
C ILE A 26 -10.80 3.02 20.65
N LYS A 27 -11.18 3.36 19.41
CA LYS A 27 -12.52 3.12 18.88
C LYS A 27 -12.91 1.64 18.80
N TYR A 28 -11.94 0.75 18.67
CA TYR A 28 -12.19 -0.69 18.55
C TYR A 28 -11.88 -1.47 19.82
N ALA A 29 -11.06 -0.95 20.73
CA ALA A 29 -10.61 -1.67 21.93
C ALA A 29 -11.76 -2.04 22.85
N ASP A 30 -12.72 -1.14 23.06
CA ASP A 30 -13.86 -1.34 23.98
C ASP A 30 -14.90 -2.38 23.49
N LYS A 31 -14.85 -2.76 22.21
CA LYS A 31 -15.77 -3.72 21.56
C LYS A 31 -15.08 -4.96 21.03
N SER A 32 -13.78 -5.11 21.32
CA SER A 32 -12.95 -6.21 20.84
C SER A 32 -12.63 -7.16 22.00
N ILE A 33 -12.52 -8.44 21.70
CA ILE A 33 -11.96 -9.40 22.66
C ILE A 33 -10.46 -9.56 22.42
N ASN A 34 -9.69 -9.87 23.47
CA ASN A 34 -8.30 -10.25 23.33
C ASN A 34 -8.22 -11.59 22.60
N SER A 35 -7.38 -11.68 21.56
CA SER A 35 -7.21 -12.90 20.77
C SER A 35 -6.71 -14.10 21.58
N SER A 36 -6.07 -13.86 22.75
CA SER A 36 -5.68 -14.92 23.70
C SER A 36 -6.88 -15.71 24.23
N SER A 37 -8.10 -15.15 24.14
CA SER A 37 -9.34 -15.86 24.47
C SER A 37 -9.93 -16.68 23.32
N LEU A 38 -9.24 -16.71 22.16
CA LEU A 38 -9.62 -17.50 20.99
C LEU A 38 -8.75 -18.74 20.87
N VAL A 39 -9.36 -19.83 20.44
CA VAL A 39 -8.70 -21.10 20.10
C VAL A 39 -9.08 -21.49 18.68
N GLU A 40 -8.16 -22.14 17.98
CA GLU A 40 -8.40 -22.66 16.64
C GLU A 40 -8.78 -24.14 16.68
N ARG A 41 -9.82 -24.50 15.93
CA ARG A 41 -10.28 -25.88 15.74
C ARG A 41 -10.69 -26.05 14.27
N GLN A 42 -10.03 -26.96 13.57
CA GLN A 42 -10.33 -27.27 12.16
C GLN A 42 -10.33 -26.01 11.25
N GLY A 43 -9.36 -25.11 11.44
CA GLY A 43 -9.25 -23.87 10.66
C GLY A 43 -10.24 -22.76 11.00
N LEU A 44 -11.05 -22.94 12.05
CA LEU A 44 -11.99 -21.93 12.53
C LEU A 44 -11.61 -21.43 13.92
N LYS A 45 -11.81 -20.15 14.19
CA LYS A 45 -11.63 -19.55 15.52
C LYS A 45 -12.89 -19.69 16.37
N TYR A 46 -12.70 -20.06 17.63
CA TYR A 46 -13.72 -20.19 18.66
C TYR A 46 -13.29 -19.41 19.90
N GLN A 47 -14.22 -18.83 20.61
CA GLN A 47 -13.92 -18.34 21.95
C GLN A 47 -13.73 -19.55 22.89
N VAL A 48 -12.79 -19.45 23.84
CA VAL A 48 -12.52 -20.49 24.83
C VAL A 48 -13.85 -20.89 25.52
N ASN A 49 -14.05 -22.19 25.72
CA ASN A 49 -15.27 -22.78 26.32
C ASN A 49 -16.56 -22.61 25.51
N THR A 50 -16.50 -22.31 24.21
CA THR A 50 -17.67 -22.28 23.34
C THR A 50 -17.59 -23.37 22.25
N ASN A 51 -18.75 -23.79 21.74
CA ASN A 51 -18.88 -24.75 20.65
C ASN A 51 -19.29 -24.08 19.32
N SER A 52 -19.60 -22.78 19.34
CA SER A 52 -19.93 -22.04 18.13
C SER A 52 -18.72 -21.26 17.62
N PRO A 53 -18.44 -21.29 16.30
CA PRO A 53 -17.39 -20.49 15.73
C PRO A 53 -17.58 -19.01 16.05
N PHE A 54 -16.48 -18.33 16.41
CA PHE A 54 -16.51 -16.96 16.86
C PHE A 54 -16.93 -15.99 15.73
N SER A 55 -17.77 -15.03 16.10
CA SER A 55 -18.09 -13.88 15.25
C SER A 55 -18.01 -12.62 16.12
N GLY A 56 -17.14 -11.70 15.73
CA GLY A 56 -16.89 -10.48 16.50
C GLY A 56 -15.52 -9.89 16.18
N ARG A 57 -15.22 -8.79 16.86
CA ARG A 57 -13.92 -8.12 16.75
C ARG A 57 -12.93 -8.71 17.73
N PHE A 58 -11.67 -8.74 17.33
CA PHE A 58 -10.56 -9.13 18.17
C PHE A 58 -9.44 -8.12 18.10
N ILE A 59 -8.57 -8.17 19.10
CA ILE A 59 -7.29 -7.47 19.16
C ILE A 59 -6.24 -8.41 19.75
N THR A 60 -5.06 -8.38 19.18
CA THR A 60 -3.90 -9.10 19.70
C THR A 60 -2.91 -8.08 20.24
N TYR A 61 -2.32 -8.38 21.40
CA TYR A 61 -1.28 -7.57 22.01
C TYR A 61 0.04 -8.34 21.99
N GLU A 62 1.15 -7.61 21.83
CA GLU A 62 2.50 -8.18 21.95
C GLU A 62 2.92 -8.40 23.41
N ASP A 63 2.41 -7.54 24.30
CA ASP A 63 2.72 -7.55 25.73
C ASP A 63 1.60 -8.19 26.55
N GLU A 64 1.98 -8.72 27.74
CA GLU A 64 1.04 -9.35 28.67
C GLU A 64 0.06 -8.35 29.32
N PHE A 65 0.38 -7.06 29.30
CA PHE A 65 -0.40 -6.00 29.95
C PHE A 65 -1.48 -5.43 29.06
N GLY A 66 -1.47 -5.73 27.73
CA GLY A 66 -2.45 -5.26 26.77
C GLY A 66 -2.27 -3.79 26.36
N PHE A 67 -1.04 -3.28 26.38
CA PHE A 67 -0.71 -1.92 25.96
C PHE A 67 -0.18 -1.84 24.51
N CYS A 68 0.48 -2.91 24.05
CA CYS A 68 1.13 -2.95 22.75
C CYS A 68 0.25 -3.74 21.76
N ALA A 69 -0.65 -3.09 21.05
CA ALA A 69 -1.42 -3.74 20.00
C ALA A 69 -0.50 -4.18 18.85
N LYS A 70 -0.73 -5.40 18.40
CA LYS A 70 -0.04 -6.00 17.25
C LYS A 70 -0.93 -6.06 16.03
N GLU A 71 -2.16 -6.51 16.21
CA GLU A 71 -3.14 -6.64 15.13
C GLU A 71 -4.56 -6.49 15.66
N ALA A 72 -5.48 -6.08 14.80
CA ALA A 72 -6.90 -6.02 15.08
C ALA A 72 -7.72 -6.37 13.84
N GLY A 73 -8.86 -7.00 14.06
CA GLY A 73 -9.72 -7.39 12.96
C GLY A 73 -11.06 -7.95 13.43
N SER A 74 -11.72 -8.65 12.53
CA SER A 74 -12.98 -9.30 12.87
C SER A 74 -13.08 -10.70 12.25
N TYR A 75 -13.81 -11.56 12.96
CA TYR A 75 -14.20 -12.88 12.50
C TYR A 75 -15.69 -12.96 12.23
N ARG A 76 -16.06 -13.74 11.25
CA ARG A 76 -17.43 -14.15 10.98
C ARG A 76 -17.46 -15.66 10.85
N ARG A 77 -18.15 -16.33 11.76
CA ARG A 77 -18.22 -17.81 11.81
C ARG A 77 -16.85 -18.47 11.86
N GLY A 78 -15.92 -17.88 12.62
CA GLY A 78 -14.57 -18.39 12.82
C GLY A 78 -13.55 -18.06 11.72
N LEU A 79 -13.93 -17.38 10.64
CA LEU A 79 -13.06 -16.95 9.55
C LEU A 79 -12.87 -15.44 9.57
N LEU A 80 -11.69 -14.93 9.27
CA LEU A 80 -11.44 -13.50 9.10
C LEU A 80 -12.44 -12.91 8.09
N HIS A 81 -13.04 -11.76 8.43
CA HIS A 81 -14.05 -11.13 7.61
C HIS A 81 -14.21 -9.65 7.94
N GLY A 82 -14.09 -8.77 6.96
CA GLY A 82 -14.08 -7.33 7.12
C GLY A 82 -12.70 -6.75 7.31
N PRO A 83 -12.58 -5.51 7.81
CA PRO A 83 -11.30 -4.82 7.98
C PRO A 83 -10.35 -5.57 8.91
N TYR A 84 -9.06 -5.51 8.56
CA TYR A 84 -7.95 -6.06 9.31
C TYR A 84 -6.78 -5.08 9.28
N GLU A 85 -6.11 -4.92 10.41
CA GLU A 85 -5.03 -3.98 10.61
C GLU A 85 -3.90 -4.66 11.39
N GLU A 86 -2.66 -4.46 10.93
CA GLU A 86 -1.44 -4.76 11.69
C GLU A 86 -0.76 -3.47 12.10
N TYR A 87 -0.07 -3.51 13.23
CA TYR A 87 0.56 -2.34 13.83
C TYR A 87 2.04 -2.59 14.10
N ALA A 88 2.83 -1.52 14.01
CA ALA A 88 4.19 -1.42 14.49
C ALA A 88 4.26 -0.45 15.68
N GLY A 89 5.37 -0.49 16.44
CA GLY A 89 5.61 0.46 17.51
C GLY A 89 4.54 0.46 18.61
N CYS A 90 4.12 -0.70 19.09
CA CYS A 90 3.08 -0.83 20.12
C CYS A 90 1.71 -0.25 19.72
N GLY A 91 1.30 -0.42 18.48
CA GLY A 91 0.01 0.07 17.99
C GLY A 91 -0.02 1.55 17.62
N ILE A 92 1.15 2.21 17.58
CA ILE A 92 1.26 3.62 17.25
C ILE A 92 1.17 3.85 15.75
N LEU A 93 1.76 2.94 14.95
CA LEU A 93 1.83 3.04 13.49
C LEU A 93 1.14 1.83 12.84
N TYR A 94 0.53 2.04 11.71
CA TYR A 94 0.13 0.91 10.86
C TYR A 94 1.35 0.31 10.18
N SER A 95 1.37 -1.01 10.04
CA SER A 95 2.22 -1.72 9.09
C SER A 95 1.42 -2.24 7.91
N ILE A 96 0.20 -2.75 8.16
CA ILE A 96 -0.71 -3.23 7.12
C ILE A 96 -2.13 -2.78 7.41
N LYS A 97 -2.85 -2.42 6.35
CA LYS A 97 -4.32 -2.34 6.32
C LYS A 97 -4.81 -3.22 5.19
N SER A 98 -5.68 -4.15 5.52
CA SER A 98 -6.30 -5.03 4.54
C SER A 98 -7.76 -5.32 4.89
N SER A 99 -8.42 -6.10 4.07
CA SER A 99 -9.74 -6.62 4.37
C SER A 99 -9.86 -8.08 3.95
N TYR A 100 -10.75 -8.79 4.63
CA TYR A 100 -10.95 -10.23 4.43
C TYR A 100 -12.40 -10.56 4.10
N LYS A 101 -12.59 -11.62 3.33
CA LYS A 101 -13.89 -12.22 3.06
C LYS A 101 -13.79 -13.74 3.20
N ASN A 102 -14.43 -14.27 4.26
CA ASN A 102 -14.45 -15.71 4.54
C ASN A 102 -13.04 -16.33 4.65
N GLY A 103 -12.11 -15.64 5.30
CA GLY A 103 -10.75 -16.11 5.57
C GLY A 103 -9.73 -15.79 4.48
N LEU A 104 -10.14 -15.23 3.34
CA LEU A 104 -9.25 -14.83 2.25
C LEU A 104 -9.18 -13.29 2.17
N GLU A 105 -8.02 -12.75 1.88
CA GLU A 105 -7.88 -11.32 1.60
C GLU A 105 -8.75 -10.92 0.41
N HIS A 106 -9.48 -9.82 0.57
CA HIS A 106 -10.44 -9.38 -0.43
C HIS A 106 -10.77 -7.89 -0.25
N GLY A 107 -10.52 -7.09 -1.26
CA GLY A 107 -10.66 -5.65 -1.24
C GLY A 107 -9.31 -4.94 -1.14
N THR A 108 -9.29 -3.73 -0.59
CA THR A 108 -8.08 -2.91 -0.54
C THR A 108 -7.02 -3.52 0.36
N TYR A 109 -5.77 -3.37 -0.06
CA TYR A 109 -4.55 -3.65 0.68
C TYR A 109 -3.67 -2.40 0.71
N SER A 110 -3.06 -2.10 1.84
CA SER A 110 -2.08 -1.03 1.96
C SER A 110 -1.00 -1.43 2.96
N GLU A 111 0.24 -1.16 2.62
CA GLU A 111 1.42 -1.41 3.45
C GLU A 111 2.12 -0.10 3.78
N PHE A 112 2.63 -0.02 5.02
CA PHE A 112 3.23 1.18 5.56
C PHE A 112 4.59 0.85 6.18
N ASP A 113 5.56 1.74 6.01
CA ASP A 113 6.83 1.72 6.71
C ASP A 113 6.99 3.03 7.50
N GLU A 114 7.29 2.92 8.80
CA GLU A 114 7.38 4.07 9.72
C GLU A 114 6.16 5.04 9.65
N GLY A 115 4.96 4.51 9.27
CA GLY A 115 3.73 5.29 9.12
C GLY A 115 3.55 5.95 7.74
N PHE A 116 4.50 5.78 6.83
CA PHE A 116 4.37 6.22 5.44
C PHE A 116 3.81 5.10 4.58
N LEU A 117 2.84 5.42 3.73
CA LEU A 117 2.35 4.48 2.72
C LEU A 117 3.47 4.14 1.74
N ILE A 118 3.80 2.86 1.62
CA ILE A 118 4.84 2.37 0.70
C ILE A 118 4.25 1.56 -0.46
N MET A 119 3.07 0.96 -0.26
CA MET A 119 2.41 0.20 -1.32
C MET A 119 0.90 0.10 -1.06
N GLU A 120 0.12 0.12 -2.14
CA GLU A 120 -1.32 -0.16 -2.09
C GLU A 120 -1.80 -0.86 -3.35
N GLY A 121 -2.90 -1.60 -3.23
CA GLY A 121 -3.52 -2.34 -4.32
C GLY A 121 -4.82 -3.01 -3.89
N ASN A 122 -5.23 -4.00 -4.65
CA ASN A 122 -6.44 -4.78 -4.35
C ASN A 122 -6.17 -6.28 -4.34
N MET A 123 -6.82 -6.95 -3.40
CA MET A 123 -6.83 -8.41 -3.28
C MET A 123 -8.18 -8.96 -3.69
N PHE A 124 -8.20 -10.06 -4.40
CA PHE A 124 -9.43 -10.79 -4.75
C PHE A 124 -9.29 -12.28 -4.44
N ASN A 125 -10.00 -12.74 -3.40
CA ASN A 125 -9.96 -14.13 -2.93
C ASN A 125 -8.54 -14.64 -2.61
N GLY A 126 -7.72 -13.80 -2.00
CA GLY A 126 -6.36 -14.12 -1.57
C GLY A 126 -5.29 -13.94 -2.64
N MET A 127 -5.64 -13.38 -3.80
CA MET A 127 -4.71 -13.09 -4.89
C MET A 127 -4.70 -11.61 -5.20
N ALA A 128 -3.53 -11.06 -5.57
CA ALA A 128 -3.40 -9.69 -6.04
C ALA A 128 -4.11 -9.52 -7.39
N GLU A 129 -4.84 -8.41 -7.56
CA GLU A 129 -5.64 -8.14 -8.74
C GLU A 129 -5.71 -6.64 -9.05
N GLY A 130 -5.56 -6.28 -10.33
CA GLY A 130 -5.64 -4.91 -10.80
C GLY A 130 -4.37 -4.10 -10.59
N GLU A 131 -4.50 -2.78 -10.52
CA GLU A 131 -3.36 -1.88 -10.35
C GLU A 131 -2.84 -1.89 -8.91
N TRP A 132 -1.53 -2.06 -8.78
CA TRP A 132 -0.75 -1.88 -7.57
C TRP A 132 0.17 -0.68 -7.73
N VAL A 133 0.32 0.10 -6.67
CA VAL A 133 1.09 1.34 -6.67
C VAL A 133 2.10 1.30 -5.54
N GLY A 134 3.36 1.51 -5.87
CA GLY A 134 4.44 1.66 -4.90
C GLY A 134 4.89 3.11 -4.77
N TYR A 135 5.26 3.49 -3.56
CA TYR A 135 5.62 4.85 -3.20
C TYR A 135 7.02 4.89 -2.61
N GLU A 136 7.77 5.91 -2.96
CA GLU A 136 9.04 6.24 -2.35
C GLU A 136 9.08 7.74 -2.04
N TYR A 137 9.39 8.10 -0.79
CA TYR A 137 9.35 9.50 -0.29
C TYR A 137 8.04 10.23 -0.60
N GLY A 138 6.89 9.49 -0.52
CA GLY A 138 5.55 10.04 -0.76
C GLY A 138 5.22 10.32 -2.22
N ARG A 139 5.98 9.76 -3.17
CA ARG A 139 5.74 9.85 -4.62
C ARG A 139 5.58 8.45 -5.19
N ILE A 140 4.81 8.33 -6.27
CA ILE A 140 4.69 7.06 -7.00
C ILE A 140 6.08 6.69 -7.53
N SER A 141 6.60 5.56 -7.11
CA SER A 141 7.86 5.00 -7.61
C SER A 141 7.62 4.02 -8.75
N TRP A 142 6.56 3.24 -8.62
CA TRP A 142 6.16 2.28 -9.65
C TRP A 142 4.66 2.02 -9.61
N THR A 143 4.13 1.52 -10.73
CA THR A 143 2.82 0.89 -10.79
C THR A 143 2.92 -0.46 -11.49
N GLU A 144 2.06 -1.39 -11.12
CA GLU A 144 2.05 -2.75 -11.65
C GLU A 144 0.60 -3.18 -11.91
N ASP A 145 0.32 -3.70 -13.10
CA ASP A 145 -0.93 -4.37 -13.40
C ASP A 145 -0.77 -5.86 -13.10
N VAL A 146 -1.58 -6.36 -12.17
CA VAL A 146 -1.51 -7.74 -11.69
C VAL A 146 -2.83 -8.46 -11.95
N LYS A 147 -2.73 -9.73 -12.30
CA LYS A 147 -3.90 -10.60 -12.44
C LYS A 147 -3.60 -11.98 -11.85
N ASN A 148 -4.36 -12.36 -10.82
CA ASN A 148 -4.17 -13.62 -10.10
C ASN A 148 -2.71 -13.81 -9.63
N ASP A 149 -2.12 -12.80 -9.00
CA ASP A 149 -0.71 -12.74 -8.56
C ASP A 149 0.34 -12.72 -9.69
N GLU A 150 -0.08 -12.66 -10.96
CA GLU A 150 0.85 -12.57 -12.08
C GLU A 150 0.95 -11.14 -12.59
N THR A 151 2.16 -10.60 -12.65
CA THR A 151 2.44 -9.28 -13.25
C THR A 151 2.17 -9.32 -14.74
N ILE A 152 1.31 -8.41 -15.21
CA ILE A 152 1.02 -8.22 -16.65
C ILE A 152 1.96 -7.16 -17.22
N SER A 153 2.10 -6.04 -16.52
CA SER A 153 2.95 -4.93 -16.89
C SER A 153 3.43 -4.18 -15.66
N PHE A 154 4.58 -3.57 -15.77
CA PHE A 154 5.20 -2.78 -14.73
C PHE A 154 5.61 -1.42 -15.29
N THR A 155 5.33 -0.34 -14.57
CA THR A 155 5.74 1.00 -14.94
C THR A 155 6.63 1.57 -13.84
N ASN A 156 7.82 2.03 -14.21
CA ASN A 156 8.74 2.72 -13.32
C ASN A 156 8.71 4.23 -13.55
N TYR A 157 8.75 5.00 -12.46
CA TYR A 157 8.77 6.46 -12.48
C TYR A 157 10.09 6.96 -11.91
N SER A 158 10.78 7.81 -12.67
CA SER A 158 11.96 8.52 -12.20
C SER A 158 11.67 10.01 -12.06
N TYR A 159 12.43 10.69 -11.20
CA TYR A 159 12.20 12.10 -10.88
C TYR A 159 13.49 12.90 -10.96
N TYR A 160 13.37 14.15 -11.36
CA TYR A 160 14.41 15.16 -11.19
C TYR A 160 14.50 15.63 -9.73
N ASP A 161 15.62 16.25 -9.35
CA ASP A 161 15.83 16.82 -8.02
C ASP A 161 14.79 17.88 -7.63
N ASN A 162 14.17 18.53 -8.63
CA ASN A 162 13.09 19.50 -8.40
C ASN A 162 11.72 18.85 -8.17
N GLY A 163 11.64 17.52 -8.22
CA GLY A 163 10.43 16.73 -7.96
C GLY A 163 9.51 16.50 -9.15
N GLN A 164 9.87 17.01 -10.34
CA GLN A 164 9.15 16.72 -11.57
C GLN A 164 9.52 15.32 -12.08
N ILE A 165 8.57 14.62 -12.68
CA ILE A 165 8.82 13.33 -13.35
C ILE A 165 9.87 13.56 -14.45
N SER A 166 10.89 12.69 -14.51
CA SER A 166 11.88 12.67 -15.58
C SER A 166 11.58 11.60 -16.62
N THR A 167 11.19 10.40 -16.18
CA THR A 167 10.76 9.31 -17.07
C THR A 167 9.58 8.53 -16.50
N LYS A 168 8.84 7.92 -17.39
CA LYS A 168 7.84 6.91 -17.15
C LYS A 168 8.10 5.77 -18.14
N ASP A 169 8.64 4.66 -17.63
CA ASP A 169 9.10 3.55 -18.44
C ASP A 169 8.26 2.30 -18.18
N VAL A 170 7.67 1.73 -19.23
CA VAL A 170 6.80 0.55 -19.16
C VAL A 170 7.59 -0.69 -19.53
N TYR A 171 7.43 -1.74 -18.75
CA TYR A 171 8.12 -3.03 -18.90
C TYR A 171 7.11 -4.18 -18.99
N ASN A 172 7.52 -5.25 -19.67
CA ASN A 172 6.81 -6.53 -19.63
C ASN A 172 7.27 -7.39 -18.43
N ASN A 173 6.68 -8.57 -18.29
CA ASN A 173 7.03 -9.54 -17.25
C ASN A 173 8.44 -10.17 -17.37
N ASN A 174 9.20 -9.85 -18.43
CA ASN A 174 10.61 -10.23 -18.59
C ASN A 174 11.56 -9.07 -18.25
N GLU A 175 11.07 -7.98 -17.64
CA GLU A 175 11.83 -6.77 -17.33
C GLU A 175 12.40 -6.05 -18.58
N GLU A 176 11.78 -6.24 -19.75
CA GLU A 176 12.15 -5.56 -20.96
C GLU A 176 11.22 -4.39 -21.24
N LEU A 177 11.74 -3.25 -21.71
CA LEU A 177 10.92 -2.12 -22.14
C LEU A 177 9.87 -2.59 -23.14
N HIS A 178 8.59 -2.35 -22.85
CA HIS A 178 7.48 -2.82 -23.67
C HIS A 178 6.27 -1.89 -23.53
N GLY A 179 5.83 -1.31 -24.63
CA GLY A 179 4.77 -0.30 -24.63
C GLY A 179 5.32 1.11 -24.79
N ILE A 180 4.64 2.07 -24.19
CA ILE A 180 4.96 3.48 -24.31
C ILE A 180 5.80 3.96 -23.15
N SER A 181 7.02 4.44 -23.43
CA SER A 181 7.85 5.17 -22.48
C SER A 181 7.80 6.67 -22.77
N GLU A 182 7.78 7.47 -21.71
CA GLU A 182 7.69 8.92 -21.77
C GLU A 182 8.88 9.54 -21.02
N ALA A 183 9.55 10.51 -21.66
CA ALA A 183 10.55 11.34 -20.99
C ALA A 183 10.04 12.78 -20.90
N TYR A 184 10.44 13.48 -19.86
CA TYR A 184 9.99 14.85 -19.57
C TYR A 184 11.17 15.79 -19.40
N HIS A 185 10.97 17.05 -19.65
CA HIS A 185 11.91 18.12 -19.30
C HIS A 185 11.78 18.49 -17.82
N GLN A 186 12.81 19.13 -17.23
CA GLN A 186 12.78 19.58 -15.83
C GLN A 186 11.67 20.59 -15.51
N ASN A 187 11.03 21.19 -16.53
CA ASN A 187 9.84 22.04 -16.37
C ASN A 187 8.51 21.26 -16.36
N GLY A 188 8.58 19.91 -16.44
CA GLY A 188 7.42 19.00 -16.45
C GLY A 188 6.74 18.81 -17.80
N GLN A 189 7.23 19.49 -18.87
CA GLN A 189 6.69 19.29 -20.21
C GLN A 189 7.22 17.99 -20.83
N LEU A 190 6.40 17.32 -21.62
CA LEU A 190 6.81 16.13 -22.36
C LEU A 190 8.00 16.47 -23.27
N LYS A 191 9.06 15.66 -23.17
CA LYS A 191 10.23 15.73 -24.02
C LYS A 191 10.11 14.74 -25.19
N SER A 192 9.74 13.49 -24.88
CA SER A 192 9.57 12.47 -25.92
C SER A 192 8.61 11.39 -25.47
N LYS A 193 7.96 10.77 -26.46
CA LYS A 193 7.10 9.59 -26.31
C LYS A 193 7.56 8.54 -27.30
N THR A 194 7.90 7.36 -26.79
CA THR A 194 8.61 6.34 -27.54
C THR A 194 7.93 4.99 -27.33
N GLU A 195 7.77 4.20 -28.38
CA GLU A 195 7.21 2.87 -28.33
C GLU A 195 8.33 1.81 -28.36
N TYR A 196 8.26 0.88 -27.44
CA TYR A 196 9.19 -0.25 -27.33
C TYR A 196 8.44 -1.58 -27.44
N GLN A 197 9.09 -2.61 -27.93
CA GLN A 197 8.64 -3.99 -27.94
C GLN A 197 9.77 -4.93 -27.56
N ASN A 198 9.66 -5.61 -26.43
CA ASN A 198 10.65 -6.57 -25.92
C ASN A 198 12.09 -5.98 -25.96
N GLY A 199 12.27 -4.84 -25.31
CA GLY A 199 13.55 -4.11 -25.22
C GLY A 199 13.97 -3.38 -26.49
N THR A 200 13.28 -3.58 -27.61
CA THR A 200 13.65 -2.97 -28.89
C THR A 200 12.83 -1.72 -29.16
N LEU A 201 13.49 -0.63 -29.55
CA LEU A 201 12.84 0.60 -30.01
C LEU A 201 12.05 0.32 -31.29
N VAL A 202 10.75 0.55 -31.26
CA VAL A 202 9.86 0.44 -32.42
C VAL A 202 9.82 1.76 -33.18
N ARG A 203 9.49 2.85 -32.47
CA ARG A 203 9.40 4.19 -33.05
C ARG A 203 9.43 5.29 -32.01
N LEU A 204 9.89 6.47 -32.40
CA LEU A 204 9.67 7.73 -31.73
C LEU A 204 8.30 8.27 -32.20
N ILE A 205 7.37 8.46 -31.25
CA ILE A 205 6.01 8.91 -31.57
C ILE A 205 5.94 10.44 -31.61
N GLU A 206 6.52 11.08 -30.59
CA GLU A 206 6.51 12.53 -30.40
C GLU A 206 7.83 12.97 -29.76
N GLU A 207 8.29 14.16 -30.16
CA GLU A 207 9.46 14.82 -29.56
C GLU A 207 9.23 16.34 -29.52
N TYR A 208 9.63 16.96 -28.39
CA TYR A 208 9.43 18.39 -28.12
C TYR A 208 10.71 18.99 -27.53
N ASP A 209 10.96 20.26 -27.86
CA ASP A 209 11.99 21.05 -27.20
C ASP A 209 11.56 21.50 -25.79
N PHE A 210 12.46 22.18 -25.05
CA PHE A 210 12.19 22.66 -23.70
C PHE A 210 11.06 23.72 -23.62
N ASN A 211 10.73 24.36 -24.73
CA ASN A 211 9.65 25.35 -24.83
C ASN A 211 8.32 24.73 -25.24
N GLY A 212 8.27 23.40 -25.48
CA GLY A 212 7.08 22.68 -25.91
C GLY A 212 6.84 22.74 -27.41
N ASN A 213 7.81 23.18 -28.22
CA ASN A 213 7.69 23.14 -29.68
C ASN A 213 7.96 21.70 -30.17
N ARG A 214 7.09 21.20 -31.01
CA ARG A 214 7.26 19.86 -31.59
C ARG A 214 8.44 19.83 -32.54
N LEU A 215 9.29 18.79 -32.44
CA LEU A 215 10.48 18.61 -33.26
C LEU A 215 10.30 17.63 -34.43
N ASN A 216 9.31 16.73 -34.35
CA ASN A 216 8.98 15.72 -35.37
C ASN A 216 7.47 15.47 -35.50
#